data_f76acc1a40c5e8ee943e6cd66f1f4502
#
_entry.id   f76acc1a40c5e8ee943e6cd66f1f4502
#
_cell.length_a   1.000
_cell.length_b   1.000
_cell.length_c   1.000
_cell.angle_alpha   90.00
_cell.angle_beta   90.00
_cell.angle_gamma   90.00
#
_symmetry.space_group_name_H-M   'P 1'
#
loop_
_entity.id
_entity.type
_entity.pdbx_description
1 polymer ?
#
loop_
_entity_poly.entity_id
_entity_poly.type
_entity_poly.pdbx_seq_one_letter_code
_entity_poly.pdbx_strand_id
1 'polypeptide(L)'
;QVCAVEGNFDDAQSAVKSIFTDQQVADRLQNQSKAVLSSATSINIGRLMPQVVYYYAAYGHLLEAGTISRGDPVDFIVPTGNFGDILAGYYAKVLGLPVGKLVVASDKNKVLYDFLTTGVYDTDRDFYTTTSPSMDILISSNLERMLYYFSHGNTSLVASLMKDLALTGHFRAPDSLMEAIREVFDCFWADEDQVQEAIASCYQSTGYLLDPHTACAYHALEQRKKQNVDSPRGKGNCQITNPQIIVATASPFKFPRVALEALRESGKLADKADLLASLAQDDAMALSHLRSLSDFDCLDLLEKVTGLTAPDQLKNLKNKQARFTDSLPLSDMRDYV
;
A
#
# COMPACT_ATOMS: atom_id res chain seq x y z
N GLN A 1 -3.68 1.11 -26.15
CA GLN A 1 -4.03 2.48 -25.79
C GLN A 1 -3.96 2.67 -24.29
N VAL A 2 -3.69 3.87 -23.86
CA VAL A 2 -3.72 4.29 -22.43
C VAL A 2 -4.48 5.61 -22.41
N CYS A 3 -5.39 5.78 -21.46
CA CYS A 3 -6.17 6.98 -21.30
C CYS A 3 -6.15 7.41 -19.83
N ALA A 4 -5.98 8.69 -19.58
CA ALA A 4 -6.19 9.27 -18.25
C ALA A 4 -7.70 9.39 -17.99
N VAL A 5 -8.09 9.20 -16.72
CA VAL A 5 -9.49 9.32 -16.29
C VAL A 5 -9.59 10.47 -15.28
N GLU A 6 -10.59 11.32 -15.46
CA GLU A 6 -10.89 12.39 -14.52
C GLU A 6 -11.52 11.81 -13.26
N GLY A 7 -10.74 11.74 -12.18
CA GLY A 7 -11.13 11.13 -10.92
C GLY A 7 -9.93 10.68 -10.11
N ASN A 8 -10.17 9.92 -9.07
CA ASN A 8 -9.13 9.32 -8.23
C ASN A 8 -8.93 7.82 -8.58
N PHE A 9 -7.99 7.18 -7.88
CA PHE A 9 -7.68 5.78 -8.11
C PHE A 9 -8.85 4.83 -7.79
N ASP A 10 -9.61 5.11 -6.75
CA ASP A 10 -10.77 4.29 -6.34
C ASP A 10 -11.92 4.39 -7.34
N ASP A 11 -12.16 5.58 -7.88
CA ASP A 11 -13.13 5.81 -8.97
C ASP A 11 -12.78 4.98 -10.22
N ALA A 12 -11.52 5.08 -10.69
CA ALA A 12 -11.05 4.34 -11.85
C ALA A 12 -11.13 2.82 -11.62
N GLN A 13 -10.78 2.35 -10.42
CA GLN A 13 -10.84 0.94 -10.07
C GLN A 13 -12.28 0.41 -10.02
N SER A 14 -13.20 1.19 -9.47
CA SER A 14 -14.62 0.86 -9.40
C SER A 14 -15.25 0.78 -10.80
N ALA A 15 -14.91 1.72 -11.69
CA ALA A 15 -15.34 1.69 -13.07
C ALA A 15 -14.79 0.47 -13.83
N VAL A 16 -13.51 0.12 -13.63
CA VAL A 16 -12.92 -1.09 -14.22
C VAL A 16 -13.67 -2.34 -13.76
N LYS A 17 -13.99 -2.47 -12.46
CA LYS A 17 -14.77 -3.62 -11.94
C LYS A 17 -16.16 -3.70 -12.60
N SER A 18 -16.84 -2.57 -12.77
CA SER A 18 -18.15 -2.49 -13.45
C SER A 18 -18.04 -2.95 -14.91
N ILE A 19 -17.02 -2.51 -15.64
CA ILE A 19 -16.78 -2.92 -17.03
C ILE A 19 -16.49 -4.42 -17.15
N PHE A 20 -15.75 -5.01 -16.20
CA PHE A 20 -15.47 -6.45 -16.16
C PHE A 20 -16.71 -7.32 -16.00
N THR A 21 -17.73 -6.81 -15.32
CA THR A 21 -19.00 -7.53 -15.10
C THR A 21 -20.05 -7.23 -16.17
N ASP A 22 -19.78 -6.32 -17.11
CA ASP A 22 -20.69 -5.93 -18.18
C ASP A 22 -20.63 -6.93 -19.34
N GLN A 23 -21.67 -7.78 -19.44
CA GLN A 23 -21.76 -8.78 -20.51
C GLN A 23 -21.82 -8.15 -21.91
N GLN A 24 -22.41 -6.97 -22.07
CA GLN A 24 -22.51 -6.30 -23.37
C GLN A 24 -21.12 -5.87 -23.87
N VAL A 25 -20.27 -5.37 -22.96
CA VAL A 25 -18.88 -5.04 -23.29
C VAL A 25 -18.09 -6.29 -23.63
N ALA A 26 -18.23 -7.37 -22.86
CA ALA A 26 -17.56 -8.64 -23.12
C ALA A 26 -17.96 -9.22 -24.50
N ASP A 27 -19.25 -9.22 -24.82
CA ASP A 27 -19.75 -9.71 -26.11
C ASP A 27 -19.28 -8.84 -27.29
N ARG A 28 -19.26 -7.50 -27.12
CA ARG A 28 -18.74 -6.57 -28.12
C ARG A 28 -17.28 -6.83 -28.42
N LEU A 29 -16.43 -6.92 -27.39
CA LEU A 29 -15.00 -7.18 -27.55
C LEU A 29 -14.73 -8.54 -28.20
N GLN A 30 -15.43 -9.58 -27.77
CA GLN A 30 -15.28 -10.91 -28.35
C GLN A 30 -15.69 -10.95 -29.81
N ASN A 31 -16.80 -10.30 -30.19
CA ASN A 31 -17.34 -10.36 -31.54
C ASN A 31 -16.57 -9.47 -32.53
N GLN A 32 -16.20 -8.24 -32.09
CA GLN A 32 -15.58 -7.24 -32.98
C GLN A 32 -14.06 -7.36 -33.01
N SER A 33 -13.42 -7.59 -31.85
CA SER A 33 -11.96 -7.50 -31.75
C SER A 33 -11.29 -8.84 -31.40
N LYS A 34 -12.06 -9.90 -31.15
CA LYS A 34 -11.56 -11.20 -30.65
C LYS A 34 -10.71 -11.02 -29.36
N ALA A 35 -11.05 -10.01 -28.56
CA ALA A 35 -10.36 -9.66 -27.34
C ALA A 35 -11.15 -10.08 -26.11
N VAL A 36 -10.44 -10.30 -24.99
CA VAL A 36 -11.02 -10.53 -23.68
C VAL A 36 -10.42 -9.54 -22.68
N LEU A 37 -11.24 -9.11 -21.72
CA LEU A 37 -10.76 -8.24 -20.63
C LEU A 37 -9.84 -9.03 -19.69
N SER A 38 -8.77 -8.40 -19.28
CA SER A 38 -7.87 -8.89 -18.25
C SER A 38 -7.41 -7.74 -17.36
N SER A 39 -7.06 -8.02 -16.10
CA SER A 39 -6.55 -7.03 -15.16
C SER A 39 -5.08 -7.24 -14.85
N ALA A 40 -4.32 -6.15 -14.84
CA ALA A 40 -2.93 -6.12 -14.38
C ALA A 40 -2.81 -5.81 -12.89
N THR A 41 -3.91 -5.72 -12.16
CA THR A 41 -3.96 -5.47 -10.72
C THR A 41 -4.23 -6.75 -9.92
N SER A 42 -4.19 -6.68 -8.58
CA SER A 42 -4.44 -7.82 -7.67
C SER A 42 -5.88 -8.36 -7.70
N ILE A 43 -6.81 -7.73 -8.42
CA ILE A 43 -8.12 -8.32 -8.76
C ILE A 43 -7.92 -9.63 -9.53
N ASN A 44 -6.89 -9.69 -10.38
CA ASN A 44 -6.51 -10.91 -11.07
C ASN A 44 -5.66 -11.79 -10.16
N ILE A 45 -6.14 -13.00 -9.88
CA ILE A 45 -5.42 -13.98 -9.04
C ILE A 45 -4.03 -14.31 -9.60
N GLY A 46 -3.86 -14.27 -10.94
CA GLY A 46 -2.56 -14.44 -11.59
C GLY A 46 -1.54 -13.35 -11.28
N ARG A 47 -1.99 -12.19 -10.75
CA ARG A 47 -1.12 -11.12 -10.23
C ARG A 47 -0.87 -11.26 -8.73
N LEU A 48 -1.81 -11.83 -7.98
CA LEU A 48 -1.70 -12.01 -6.55
C LEU A 48 -0.79 -13.21 -6.21
N MET A 49 -1.00 -14.35 -6.85
CA MET A 49 -0.27 -15.59 -6.52
C MET A 49 1.25 -15.47 -6.61
N PRO A 50 1.86 -14.82 -7.63
CA PRO A 50 3.31 -14.63 -7.66
C PRO A 50 3.87 -13.82 -6.50
N GLN A 51 3.06 -13.00 -5.82
CA GLN A 51 3.50 -12.23 -4.66
C GLN A 51 3.85 -13.11 -3.44
N VAL A 52 3.35 -14.34 -3.40
CA VAL A 52 3.75 -15.36 -2.39
C VAL A 52 5.28 -15.54 -2.35
N VAL A 53 5.95 -15.42 -3.49
CA VAL A 53 7.40 -15.56 -3.61
C VAL A 53 8.16 -14.52 -2.77
N TYR A 54 7.63 -13.32 -2.58
CA TYR A 54 8.28 -12.27 -1.79
C TYR A 54 8.50 -12.70 -0.35
N TYR A 55 7.51 -13.35 0.24
CA TYR A 55 7.55 -13.84 1.62
C TYR A 55 8.56 -14.98 1.79
N TYR A 56 8.57 -15.94 0.85
CA TYR A 56 9.56 -17.03 0.85
C TYR A 56 10.99 -16.53 0.62
N ALA A 57 11.18 -15.57 -0.31
CA ALA A 57 12.49 -14.98 -0.57
C ALA A 57 13.01 -14.22 0.64
N ALA A 58 12.16 -13.38 1.26
CA ALA A 58 12.54 -12.63 2.46
C ALA A 58 12.90 -13.56 3.63
N TYR A 59 12.10 -14.61 3.85
CA TYR A 59 12.41 -15.63 4.86
C TYR A 59 13.72 -16.36 4.55
N GLY A 60 13.95 -16.71 3.28
CA GLY A 60 15.19 -17.36 2.82
C GLY A 60 16.43 -16.50 3.09
N HIS A 61 16.36 -15.20 2.83
CA HIS A 61 17.44 -14.27 3.13
C HIS A 61 17.77 -14.17 4.62
N LEU A 62 16.76 -14.24 5.52
CA LEU A 62 17.01 -14.28 6.96
C LEU A 62 17.70 -15.59 7.39
N LEU A 63 17.35 -16.73 6.78
CA LEU A 63 18.03 -18.00 7.00
C LEU A 63 19.49 -17.96 6.53
N GLU A 64 19.74 -17.45 5.33
CA GLU A 64 21.09 -17.29 4.76
C GLU A 64 21.97 -16.38 5.62
N ALA A 65 21.38 -15.30 6.16
CA ALA A 65 22.06 -14.38 7.07
C ALA A 65 22.26 -14.96 8.49
N GLY A 66 21.72 -16.13 8.80
CA GLY A 66 21.78 -16.72 10.14
C GLY A 66 20.97 -15.95 11.19
N THR A 67 20.07 -15.06 10.77
CA THR A 67 19.22 -14.27 11.67
C THR A 67 18.15 -15.12 12.34
N ILE A 68 17.68 -16.16 11.64
CA ILE A 68 16.70 -17.13 12.12
C ILE A 68 17.17 -18.55 11.83
N SER A 69 16.57 -19.51 12.54
CA SER A 69 16.64 -20.93 12.25
C SER A 69 15.42 -21.39 11.46
N ARG A 70 15.54 -22.52 10.76
CA ARG A 70 14.42 -23.09 10.02
C ARG A 70 13.26 -23.43 10.96
N GLY A 71 12.10 -22.87 10.68
CA GLY A 71 10.88 -23.03 11.48
C GLY A 71 10.61 -21.88 12.45
N ASP A 72 11.57 -20.97 12.66
CA ASP A 72 11.33 -19.78 13.46
C ASP A 72 10.28 -18.88 12.78
N PRO A 73 9.28 -18.39 13.51
CA PRO A 73 8.26 -17.51 12.93
C PRO A 73 8.82 -16.12 12.64
N VAL A 74 8.34 -15.53 11.54
CA VAL A 74 8.64 -14.15 11.14
C VAL A 74 7.35 -13.38 10.96
N ASP A 75 7.29 -12.15 11.49
CA ASP A 75 6.18 -11.24 11.29
C ASP A 75 6.43 -10.35 10.06
N PHE A 76 5.38 -10.13 9.26
CA PHE A 76 5.47 -9.26 8.09
C PHE A 76 4.55 -8.05 8.25
N ILE A 77 5.09 -6.85 8.03
CA ILE A 77 4.37 -5.59 8.07
C ILE A 77 4.20 -5.09 6.64
N VAL A 78 2.96 -4.95 6.20
CA VAL A 78 2.63 -4.80 4.79
C VAL A 78 1.79 -3.53 4.57
N PRO A 79 2.26 -2.58 3.74
CA PRO A 79 1.42 -1.48 3.28
C PRO A 79 0.20 -2.03 2.58
N THR A 80 -1.00 -1.71 3.06
CA THR A 80 -2.19 -2.43 2.65
C THR A 80 -3.35 -1.52 2.28
N GLY A 81 -3.67 -1.47 0.98
CA GLY A 81 -4.92 -0.93 0.45
C GLY A 81 -5.85 -2.06 0.00
N ASN A 82 -5.63 -2.60 -1.19
CA ASN A 82 -6.46 -3.64 -1.83
C ASN A 82 -6.32 -5.05 -1.24
N PHE A 83 -5.62 -5.22 -0.13
CA PHE A 83 -5.42 -6.50 0.56
C PHE A 83 -4.72 -7.59 -0.29
N GLY A 84 -4.13 -7.23 -1.43
CA GLY A 84 -3.55 -8.20 -2.36
C GLY A 84 -2.26 -8.82 -1.83
N ASP A 85 -1.28 -8.00 -1.55
CA ASP A 85 0.06 -8.43 -1.11
C ASP A 85 -0.01 -9.15 0.25
N ILE A 86 -0.68 -8.58 1.24
CA ILE A 86 -0.81 -9.21 2.55
C ILE A 86 -1.59 -10.54 2.50
N LEU A 87 -2.55 -10.69 1.57
CA LEU A 87 -3.24 -11.95 1.32
C LEU A 87 -2.29 -12.99 0.71
N ALA A 88 -1.34 -12.58 -0.12
CA ALA A 88 -0.28 -13.46 -0.59
C ALA A 88 0.61 -13.94 0.57
N GLY A 89 0.87 -13.08 1.57
CA GLY A 89 1.52 -13.47 2.83
C GLY A 89 0.71 -14.52 3.61
N TYR A 90 -0.60 -14.38 3.64
CA TYR A 90 -1.48 -15.40 4.22
C TYR A 90 -1.41 -16.72 3.43
N TYR A 91 -1.39 -16.66 2.11
CA TYR A 91 -1.19 -17.87 1.30
C TYR A 91 0.16 -18.52 1.55
N ALA A 92 1.23 -17.73 1.72
CA ALA A 92 2.53 -18.26 2.10
C ALA A 92 2.45 -19.03 3.44
N LYS A 93 1.73 -18.49 4.45
CA LYS A 93 1.47 -19.15 5.73
C LYS A 93 0.74 -20.47 5.55
N VAL A 94 -0.34 -20.48 4.77
CA VAL A 94 -1.13 -21.70 4.49
C VAL A 94 -0.31 -22.75 3.75
N LEU A 95 0.62 -22.32 2.89
CA LEU A 95 1.56 -23.20 2.19
C LEU A 95 2.74 -23.67 3.06
N GLY A 96 2.75 -23.31 4.35
CA GLY A 96 3.70 -23.83 5.33
C GLY A 96 4.90 -22.93 5.63
N LEU A 97 4.94 -21.68 5.12
CA LEU A 97 5.95 -20.72 5.56
C LEU A 97 5.70 -20.37 7.03
N PRO A 98 6.72 -20.36 7.92
CA PRO A 98 6.56 -19.98 9.32
C PRO A 98 6.30 -18.46 9.46
N VAL A 99 5.09 -18.04 9.12
CA VAL A 99 4.63 -16.67 9.29
C VAL A 99 4.00 -16.54 10.68
N GLY A 100 4.50 -15.61 11.49
CA GLY A 100 3.90 -15.22 12.77
C GLY A 100 2.64 -14.38 12.53
N LYS A 101 2.75 -13.07 12.69
CA LYS A 101 1.70 -12.11 12.40
C LYS A 101 1.88 -11.47 11.02
N LEU A 102 0.76 -11.17 10.38
CA LEU A 102 0.65 -10.30 9.23
C LEU A 102 0.06 -8.97 9.70
N VAL A 103 0.82 -7.90 9.55
CA VAL A 103 0.44 -6.59 10.07
C VAL A 103 -0.03 -5.69 8.93
N VAL A 104 -1.31 -5.38 8.92
CA VAL A 104 -1.91 -4.41 8.01
C VAL A 104 -1.45 -3.02 8.40
N ALA A 105 -0.80 -2.31 7.49
CA ALA A 105 -0.45 -0.91 7.63
C ALA A 105 -1.27 -0.08 6.64
N SER A 106 -2.21 0.70 7.15
CA SER A 106 -3.08 1.57 6.37
C SER A 106 -2.59 3.02 6.38
N ASP A 107 -2.99 3.79 5.39
CA ASP A 107 -2.93 5.25 5.39
C ASP A 107 -4.13 5.86 6.13
N LYS A 108 -4.37 7.17 5.93
CA LYS A 108 -5.48 7.92 6.53
C LYS A 108 -6.87 7.38 6.14
N ASN A 109 -7.01 6.71 5.00
CA ASN A 109 -8.27 6.07 4.58
C ASN A 109 -8.63 4.80 5.38
N LYS A 110 -7.85 4.35 6.23
CA LYS A 110 -7.85 3.28 7.26
C LYS A 110 -9.10 2.37 7.37
N VAL A 111 -9.81 2.10 6.29
CA VAL A 111 -11.02 1.25 6.27
C VAL A 111 -10.72 -0.17 6.79
N LEU A 112 -9.55 -0.71 6.45
CA LEU A 112 -9.10 -2.02 6.90
C LEU A 112 -8.74 -2.04 8.38
N TYR A 113 -8.08 -0.99 8.87
CA TYR A 113 -7.80 -0.83 10.30
C TYR A 113 -9.08 -0.81 11.12
N ASP A 114 -10.05 0.01 10.72
CA ASP A 114 -11.35 0.10 11.41
C ASP A 114 -12.11 -1.24 11.37
N PHE A 115 -12.10 -1.93 10.21
CA PHE A 115 -12.69 -3.26 10.09
C PHE A 115 -12.03 -4.28 11.03
N LEU A 116 -10.71 -4.37 11.04
CA LEU A 116 -9.98 -5.33 11.88
C LEU A 116 -10.18 -5.05 13.37
N THR A 117 -10.33 -3.77 13.76
CA THR A 117 -10.54 -3.39 15.16
C THR A 117 -11.99 -3.55 15.60
N THR A 118 -12.96 -3.19 14.76
CA THR A 118 -14.38 -3.12 15.15
C THR A 118 -15.24 -4.27 14.63
N GLY A 119 -14.79 -4.98 13.59
CA GLY A 119 -15.59 -5.97 12.85
C GLY A 119 -16.60 -5.33 11.89
N VAL A 120 -16.60 -3.99 11.75
CA VAL A 120 -17.47 -3.26 10.82
C VAL A 120 -16.63 -2.74 9.66
N TYR A 121 -17.00 -3.15 8.46
CA TYR A 121 -16.46 -2.56 7.23
C TYR A 121 -17.44 -1.49 6.76
N ASP A 122 -16.96 -0.26 6.61
CA ASP A 122 -17.81 0.90 6.33
C ASP A 122 -17.13 1.79 5.28
N THR A 123 -17.82 2.01 4.16
CA THR A 123 -17.40 2.86 3.04
C THR A 123 -18.10 4.22 3.02
N ASP A 124 -19.11 4.43 3.90
CA ASP A 124 -19.77 5.73 4.07
C ASP A 124 -18.95 6.64 4.98
N ARG A 125 -17.85 7.14 4.43
CA ARG A 125 -16.85 7.96 5.13
C ARG A 125 -16.17 8.92 4.16
N ASP A 126 -15.49 9.93 4.72
CA ASP A 126 -14.63 10.82 3.94
C ASP A 126 -13.53 10.04 3.22
N PHE A 127 -13.29 10.42 1.97
CA PHE A 127 -12.15 9.96 1.18
C PHE A 127 -11.02 10.99 1.25
N TYR A 128 -9.82 10.54 1.51
CA TYR A 128 -8.62 11.38 1.60
C TYR A 128 -7.65 11.02 0.46
N THR A 129 -7.26 12.03 -0.31
CA THR A 129 -6.12 11.91 -1.23
C THR A 129 -4.84 12.09 -0.42
N THR A 130 -4.02 11.04 -0.37
CA THR A 130 -2.80 11.00 0.44
C THR A 130 -1.54 10.98 -0.42
N THR A 131 -0.38 11.02 0.23
CA THR A 131 0.92 10.84 -0.42
C THR A 131 1.22 9.39 -0.79
N SER A 132 0.38 8.43 -0.36
CA SER A 132 0.44 7.01 -0.70
C SER A 132 -0.75 6.57 -1.59
N PRO A 133 -0.89 7.12 -2.81
CA PRO A 133 -2.12 7.06 -3.60
C PRO A 133 -2.57 5.65 -3.98
N SER A 134 -1.68 4.64 -3.98
CA SER A 134 -2.07 3.26 -4.25
C SER A 134 -2.84 2.60 -3.11
N MET A 135 -2.89 3.26 -1.94
CA MET A 135 -3.65 2.84 -0.76
C MET A 135 -4.91 3.68 -0.54
N ASP A 136 -5.11 4.76 -1.31
CA ASP A 136 -6.29 5.61 -1.30
C ASP A 136 -7.49 4.85 -1.86
N ILE A 137 -8.10 4.02 -1.02
CA ILE A 137 -9.26 3.22 -1.39
C ILE A 137 -10.26 3.11 -0.23
N LEU A 138 -11.53 2.96 -0.57
CA LEU A 138 -12.58 2.60 0.39
C LEU A 138 -13.07 1.17 0.20
N ILE A 139 -12.91 0.57 -0.99
CA ILE A 139 -13.31 -0.81 -1.30
C ILE A 139 -12.08 -1.67 -1.60
N SER A 140 -11.66 -2.45 -0.60
CA SER A 140 -10.51 -3.37 -0.70
C SER A 140 -10.88 -4.61 -1.49
N SER A 141 -10.34 -4.75 -2.70
CA SER A 141 -10.78 -5.76 -3.69
C SER A 141 -10.50 -7.21 -3.30
N ASN A 142 -9.54 -7.47 -2.40
CA ASN A 142 -9.21 -8.84 -2.00
C ASN A 142 -9.73 -9.22 -0.60
N LEU A 143 -10.44 -8.30 0.07
CA LEU A 143 -11.04 -8.57 1.37
C LEU A 143 -12.05 -9.73 1.29
N GLU A 144 -12.85 -9.76 0.21
CA GLU A 144 -13.79 -10.85 -0.03
C GLU A 144 -13.12 -12.23 -0.03
N ARG A 145 -11.92 -12.34 -0.63
CA ARG A 145 -11.14 -13.58 -0.62
C ARG A 145 -10.70 -13.98 0.79
N MET A 146 -10.27 -13.01 1.59
CA MET A 146 -9.91 -13.25 2.99
C MET A 146 -11.13 -13.74 3.79
N LEU A 147 -12.29 -13.08 3.66
CA LEU A 147 -13.54 -13.51 4.30
C LEU A 147 -13.94 -14.94 3.90
N TYR A 148 -13.77 -15.28 2.62
CA TYR A 148 -14.05 -16.63 2.12
C TYR A 148 -13.16 -17.69 2.81
N TYR A 149 -11.87 -17.44 2.92
CA TYR A 149 -10.93 -18.38 3.56
C TYR A 149 -11.21 -18.53 5.06
N PHE A 150 -11.38 -17.43 5.78
CA PHE A 150 -11.62 -17.47 7.23
C PHE A 150 -13.01 -17.96 7.61
N SER A 151 -13.98 -17.88 6.70
CA SER A 151 -15.30 -18.51 6.87
C SER A 151 -15.32 -19.99 6.43
N HIS A 152 -14.17 -20.61 6.18
CA HIS A 152 -14.06 -21.99 5.69
C HIS A 152 -14.87 -22.26 4.41
N GLY A 153 -14.89 -21.29 3.49
CA GLY A 153 -15.59 -21.41 2.22
C GLY A 153 -17.10 -21.20 2.31
N ASN A 154 -17.60 -20.51 3.33
CA ASN A 154 -19.03 -20.21 3.47
C ASN A 154 -19.45 -19.12 2.47
N THR A 155 -19.79 -19.56 1.25
CA THR A 155 -20.20 -18.67 0.15
C THR A 155 -21.45 -17.88 0.46
N SER A 156 -22.40 -18.45 1.22
CA SER A 156 -23.65 -17.76 1.59
C SER A 156 -23.38 -16.59 2.52
N LEU A 157 -22.50 -16.76 3.50
CA LEU A 157 -22.08 -15.68 4.40
C LEU A 157 -21.38 -14.57 3.61
N VAL A 158 -20.36 -14.93 2.80
CA VAL A 158 -19.61 -13.94 2.02
C VAL A 158 -20.53 -13.18 1.07
N ALA A 159 -21.41 -13.86 0.35
CA ALA A 159 -22.39 -13.22 -0.53
C ALA A 159 -23.33 -12.26 0.21
N SER A 160 -23.76 -12.61 1.44
CA SER A 160 -24.56 -11.71 2.27
C SER A 160 -23.78 -10.44 2.65
N LEU A 161 -22.54 -10.59 3.15
CA LEU A 161 -21.70 -9.44 3.54
C LEU A 161 -21.41 -8.51 2.35
N MET A 162 -21.11 -9.07 1.18
CA MET A 162 -20.87 -8.27 -0.04
C MET A 162 -22.16 -7.61 -0.55
N LYS A 163 -23.30 -8.25 -0.39
CA LYS A 163 -24.60 -7.65 -0.72
C LYS A 163 -24.93 -6.48 0.22
N ASP A 164 -24.70 -6.64 1.51
CA ASP A 164 -24.91 -5.57 2.49
C ASP A 164 -24.00 -4.37 2.16
N LEU A 165 -22.70 -4.62 1.87
CA LEU A 165 -21.79 -3.59 1.43
C LEU A 165 -22.29 -2.83 0.19
N ALA A 166 -22.79 -3.55 -0.81
CA ALA A 166 -23.26 -2.95 -2.05
C ALA A 166 -24.55 -2.13 -1.87
N LEU A 167 -25.42 -2.52 -0.93
CA LEU A 167 -26.72 -1.87 -0.72
C LEU A 167 -26.68 -0.74 0.31
N THR A 168 -25.84 -0.87 1.33
CA THR A 168 -25.84 0.05 2.49
C THR A 168 -24.50 0.74 2.73
N GLY A 169 -23.46 0.40 1.96
CA GLY A 169 -22.12 0.92 2.13
C GLY A 169 -21.35 0.29 3.30
N HIS A 170 -21.96 -0.61 4.07
CA HIS A 170 -21.30 -1.25 5.22
C HIS A 170 -21.78 -2.68 5.48
N PHE A 171 -20.95 -3.43 6.22
CA PHE A 171 -21.36 -4.70 6.83
C PHE A 171 -20.70 -4.92 8.18
N ARG A 172 -21.26 -5.81 9.00
CA ARG A 172 -20.62 -6.31 10.22
C ARG A 172 -20.32 -7.81 10.06
N ALA A 173 -19.06 -8.17 10.23
CA ALA A 173 -18.64 -9.57 10.25
C ALA A 173 -19.04 -10.25 11.58
N PRO A 174 -19.36 -11.54 11.59
CA PRO A 174 -19.58 -12.29 12.83
C PRO A 174 -18.37 -12.26 13.76
N ASP A 175 -18.60 -12.20 15.08
CA ASP A 175 -17.51 -12.12 16.07
C ASP A 175 -16.56 -13.31 15.97
N SER A 176 -17.06 -14.52 15.76
CA SER A 176 -16.22 -15.72 15.59
C SER A 176 -15.31 -15.66 14.36
N LEU A 177 -15.78 -15.03 13.27
CA LEU A 177 -14.96 -14.79 12.08
C LEU A 177 -13.85 -13.76 12.40
N MET A 178 -14.21 -12.70 13.12
CA MET A 178 -13.24 -11.66 13.51
C MET A 178 -12.18 -12.17 14.49
N GLU A 179 -12.53 -13.06 15.42
CA GLU A 179 -11.58 -13.73 16.31
C GLU A 179 -10.53 -14.50 15.50
N ALA A 180 -10.97 -15.35 14.55
CA ALA A 180 -10.06 -16.11 13.70
C ALA A 180 -9.14 -15.19 12.83
N ILE A 181 -9.69 -14.10 12.29
CA ILE A 181 -8.93 -13.13 11.50
C ILE A 181 -7.85 -12.47 12.39
N ARG A 182 -8.21 -12.03 13.60
CA ARG A 182 -7.30 -11.36 14.54
C ARG A 182 -6.22 -12.29 15.10
N GLU A 183 -6.38 -13.59 15.05
CA GLU A 183 -5.28 -14.53 15.36
C GLU A 183 -4.11 -14.42 14.38
N VAL A 184 -4.40 -14.03 13.13
CA VAL A 184 -3.40 -13.92 12.06
C VAL A 184 -2.99 -12.49 11.81
N PHE A 185 -3.95 -11.55 11.80
CA PHE A 185 -3.73 -10.17 11.42
C PHE A 185 -3.70 -9.23 12.61
N ASP A 186 -2.71 -8.34 12.64
CA ASP A 186 -2.69 -7.10 13.42
C ASP A 186 -2.90 -5.92 12.46
N CYS A 187 -3.19 -4.72 12.99
CA CYS A 187 -3.39 -3.55 12.16
C CYS A 187 -2.93 -2.25 12.82
N PHE A 188 -2.38 -1.35 12.01
CA PHE A 188 -2.01 0.02 12.36
C PHE A 188 -2.31 0.95 11.18
N TRP A 189 -2.27 2.24 11.42
CA TRP A 189 -2.44 3.24 10.37
C TRP A 189 -1.56 4.46 10.64
N ALA A 190 -1.32 5.26 9.60
CA ALA A 190 -0.56 6.50 9.67
C ALA A 190 -1.31 7.63 8.98
N ASP A 191 -1.25 8.84 9.55
CA ASP A 191 -1.60 10.08 8.88
C ASP A 191 -0.40 10.65 8.10
N GLU A 192 -0.60 11.76 7.38
CA GLU A 192 0.42 12.35 6.52
C GLU A 192 1.66 12.82 7.31
N ASP A 193 1.48 13.39 8.50
CA ASP A 193 2.58 13.86 9.34
C ASP A 193 3.41 12.66 9.84
N GLN A 194 2.73 11.57 10.22
CA GLN A 194 3.36 10.32 10.64
C GLN A 194 4.10 9.62 9.50
N VAL A 195 3.58 9.71 8.27
CA VAL A 195 4.27 9.20 7.07
C VAL A 195 5.57 9.98 6.83
N GLN A 196 5.53 11.30 6.91
CA GLN A 196 6.73 12.13 6.75
C GLN A 196 7.76 11.87 7.85
N GLU A 197 7.33 11.81 9.12
CA GLU A 197 8.20 11.45 10.24
C GLU A 197 8.85 10.07 10.05
N ALA A 198 8.08 9.08 9.56
CA ALA A 198 8.58 7.73 9.28
C ALA A 198 9.67 7.71 8.21
N ILE A 199 9.50 8.44 7.10
CA ILE A 199 10.52 8.58 6.06
C ILE A 199 11.80 9.19 6.64
N ALA A 200 11.65 10.29 7.38
CA ALA A 200 12.77 11.02 7.96
C ALA A 200 13.52 10.19 8.99
N SER A 201 12.82 9.57 9.94
CA SER A 201 13.43 8.80 11.04
C SER A 201 14.09 7.51 10.54
N CYS A 202 13.50 6.82 9.56
CA CYS A 202 14.11 5.66 8.93
C CYS A 202 15.42 6.03 8.23
N TYR A 203 15.38 7.06 7.38
CA TYR A 203 16.59 7.53 6.70
C TYR A 203 17.66 7.97 7.69
N GLN A 204 17.25 8.60 8.80
CA GLN A 204 18.13 9.02 9.87
C GLN A 204 18.83 7.86 10.55
N SER A 205 18.11 6.86 10.92
CA SER A 205 18.61 5.75 11.73
C SER A 205 19.37 4.70 10.93
N THR A 206 19.00 4.52 9.65
CA THR A 206 19.48 3.40 8.83
C THR A 206 20.13 3.81 7.51
N GLY A 207 19.94 5.04 7.05
CA GLY A 207 20.30 5.48 5.70
C GLY A 207 19.35 4.97 4.59
N TYR A 208 18.32 4.19 4.94
CA TYR A 208 17.36 3.67 3.97
C TYR A 208 16.25 4.69 3.72
N LEU A 209 16.06 5.08 2.46
CA LEU A 209 15.02 6.02 2.06
C LEU A 209 13.74 5.27 1.70
N LEU A 210 12.67 5.53 2.47
CA LEU A 210 11.36 4.95 2.25
C LEU A 210 10.55 5.73 1.19
N ASP A 211 9.70 5.01 0.46
CA ASP A 211 8.55 5.61 -0.22
C ASP A 211 7.38 5.80 0.77
N PRO A 212 6.37 6.65 0.46
CA PRO A 212 5.30 6.96 1.41
C PRO A 212 4.42 5.75 1.78
N HIS A 213 4.25 4.77 0.89
CA HIS A 213 3.48 3.55 1.22
C HIS A 213 4.26 2.69 2.23
N THR A 214 5.55 2.46 1.97
CA THR A 214 6.41 1.70 2.89
C THR A 214 6.58 2.45 4.22
N ALA A 215 6.50 3.78 4.23
CA ALA A 215 6.53 4.58 5.45
C ALA A 215 5.34 4.31 6.38
N CYS A 216 4.14 4.04 5.85
CA CYS A 216 3.01 3.59 6.68
C CYS A 216 3.36 2.29 7.43
N ALA A 217 4.05 1.35 6.78
CA ALA A 217 4.47 0.11 7.42
C ALA A 217 5.61 0.31 8.43
N TYR A 218 6.52 1.25 8.16
CA TYR A 218 7.56 1.61 9.14
C TYR A 218 6.94 2.27 10.37
N HIS A 219 5.96 3.17 10.20
CA HIS A 219 5.22 3.74 11.31
C HIS A 219 4.49 2.65 12.12
N ALA A 220 3.84 1.69 11.45
CA ALA A 220 3.20 0.55 12.10
C ALA A 220 4.19 -0.28 12.93
N LEU A 221 5.42 -0.51 12.44
CA LEU A 221 6.49 -1.14 13.19
C LEU A 221 6.80 -0.38 14.48
N GLU A 222 6.98 0.93 14.40
CA GLU A 222 7.32 1.76 15.56
C GLU A 222 6.18 1.81 16.60
N GLN A 223 4.93 1.89 16.16
CA GLN A 223 3.76 1.81 17.03
C GLN A 223 3.68 0.45 17.74
N ARG A 224 3.92 -0.62 17.00
CA ARG A 224 3.91 -1.98 17.54
C ARG A 224 5.00 -2.17 18.59
N LYS A 225 6.20 -1.64 18.38
CA LYS A 225 7.29 -1.64 19.36
C LYS A 225 6.90 -0.87 20.65
N LYS A 226 6.28 0.31 20.51
CA LYS A 226 5.81 1.12 21.66
C LYS A 226 4.78 0.34 22.49
N GLN A 227 3.77 -0.26 21.85
CA GLN A 227 2.77 -1.06 22.55
C GLN A 227 3.37 -2.24 23.33
N ASN A 228 4.45 -2.84 22.81
CA ASN A 228 5.16 -3.93 23.49
C ASN A 228 5.88 -3.47 24.76
N VAL A 229 6.43 -2.25 24.75
CA VAL A 229 7.13 -1.66 25.91
C VAL A 229 6.14 -1.24 26.99
N ASP A 230 5.02 -0.63 26.60
CA ASP A 230 4.03 -0.03 27.51
C ASP A 230 3.06 -1.05 28.13
N SER A 231 3.02 -2.30 27.62
CA SER A 231 2.16 -3.34 28.19
C SER A 231 2.72 -3.82 29.54
N PRO A 232 1.99 -3.59 30.66
CA PRO A 232 2.42 -4.13 31.95
C PRO A 232 2.54 -5.64 31.86
N ARG A 233 3.64 -6.21 32.35
CA ARG A 233 3.84 -7.65 32.46
C ARG A 233 2.62 -8.30 33.14
N GLY A 234 1.70 -8.85 32.37
CA GLY A 234 0.59 -9.61 32.95
C GLY A 234 -0.78 -9.55 32.29
N LYS A 235 -1.04 -8.73 31.30
CA LYS A 235 -2.35 -8.71 30.62
C LYS A 235 -2.17 -8.59 29.11
N GLY A 236 -2.23 -9.73 28.42
CA GLY A 236 -2.23 -9.81 26.97
C GLY A 236 -0.91 -10.32 26.38
N ASN A 237 -0.96 -11.47 25.80
CA ASN A 237 0.13 -12.25 25.20
C ASN A 237 0.64 -11.58 23.90
N CYS A 238 1.28 -10.43 23.95
CA CYS A 238 1.86 -9.81 22.74
C CYS A 238 3.27 -9.27 22.99
N GLN A 239 4.18 -10.16 23.49
CA GLN A 239 5.60 -9.86 23.34
C GLN A 239 5.97 -10.08 21.88
N ILE A 240 6.41 -9.02 21.20
CA ILE A 240 7.04 -9.15 19.88
C ILE A 240 8.38 -9.84 20.09
N THR A 241 8.40 -11.13 19.82
CA THR A 241 9.61 -11.97 19.91
C THR A 241 10.15 -12.33 18.54
N ASN A 242 9.30 -12.28 17.51
CA ASN A 242 9.65 -12.65 16.16
C ASN A 242 10.43 -11.52 15.46
N PRO A 243 11.40 -11.85 14.61
CA PRO A 243 11.94 -10.91 13.64
C PRO A 243 10.82 -10.32 12.78
N GLN A 244 10.95 -9.04 12.44
CA GLN A 244 9.94 -8.31 11.69
C GLN A 244 10.49 -7.85 10.36
N ILE A 245 9.75 -8.12 9.28
CA ILE A 245 10.07 -7.67 7.92
C ILE A 245 9.03 -6.65 7.48
N ILE A 246 9.48 -5.48 7.04
CA ILE A 246 8.65 -4.53 6.31
C ILE A 246 8.70 -4.89 4.83
N VAL A 247 7.55 -5.07 4.21
CA VAL A 247 7.46 -5.31 2.76
C VAL A 247 7.49 -3.96 2.04
N ALA A 248 8.60 -3.68 1.34
CA ALA A 248 8.74 -2.46 0.56
C ALA A 248 7.98 -2.61 -0.76
N THR A 249 7.05 -1.71 -1.03
CA THR A 249 6.08 -1.84 -2.14
C THR A 249 6.32 -0.88 -3.30
N ALA A 250 7.09 0.19 -3.09
CA ALA A 250 7.38 1.17 -4.13
C ALA A 250 8.82 1.72 -4.02
N SER A 251 9.17 2.62 -4.93
CA SER A 251 10.45 3.33 -4.88
C SER A 251 10.24 4.78 -4.46
N PRO A 252 11.07 5.35 -3.57
CA PRO A 252 11.01 6.77 -3.20
C PRO A 252 11.18 7.70 -4.40
N PHE A 253 11.87 7.25 -5.44
CA PHE A 253 12.05 8.02 -6.69
C PHE A 253 10.78 8.13 -7.55
N LYS A 254 9.72 7.40 -7.22
CA LYS A 254 8.38 7.63 -7.79
C LYS A 254 7.62 8.75 -7.08
N PHE A 255 8.06 9.10 -5.88
CA PHE A 255 7.46 10.11 -5.00
C PHE A 255 8.54 11.09 -4.49
N PRO A 256 9.38 11.64 -5.39
CA PRO A 256 10.60 12.34 -4.97
C PRO A 256 10.30 13.61 -4.17
N ARG A 257 9.18 14.29 -4.44
CA ARG A 257 8.75 15.48 -3.71
C ARG A 257 8.44 15.17 -2.25
N VAL A 258 7.67 14.12 -1.99
CA VAL A 258 7.32 13.67 -0.62
C VAL A 258 8.57 13.31 0.17
N ALA A 259 9.50 12.57 -0.46
CA ALA A 259 10.77 12.21 0.16
C ALA A 259 11.63 13.45 0.52
N LEU A 260 11.70 14.44 -0.39
CA LEU A 260 12.42 15.69 -0.14
C LEU A 260 11.79 16.53 0.97
N GLU A 261 10.45 16.64 1.01
CA GLU A 261 9.72 17.35 2.06
C GLU A 261 10.00 16.72 3.42
N ALA A 262 9.91 15.38 3.54
CA ALA A 262 10.21 14.66 4.77
C ALA A 262 11.67 14.84 5.24
N LEU A 263 12.64 14.71 4.33
CA LEU A 263 14.06 14.90 4.65
C LEU A 263 14.37 16.33 5.11
N ARG A 264 13.70 17.31 4.55
CA ARG A 264 13.85 18.73 4.91
C ARG A 264 13.31 18.99 6.33
N GLU A 265 12.11 18.54 6.65
CA GLU A 265 11.48 18.76 7.95
C GLU A 265 12.26 18.11 9.08
N SER A 266 12.98 17.03 8.80
CA SER A 266 13.85 16.36 9.76
C SER A 266 15.12 17.13 10.15
N GLY A 267 15.40 18.28 9.51
CA GLY A 267 16.63 19.07 9.71
C GLY A 267 17.91 18.41 9.15
N LYS A 268 17.79 17.25 8.51
CA LYS A 268 18.92 16.48 7.97
C LYS A 268 19.53 17.06 6.70
N LEU A 269 18.79 17.90 6.03
CA LEU A 269 19.32 18.69 4.92
C LEU A 269 20.09 19.91 5.39
N ALA A 270 20.13 20.22 6.71
CA ALA A 270 20.89 21.35 7.25
C ALA A 270 22.40 21.22 6.96
N ASP A 271 22.98 20.02 6.98
CA ASP A 271 24.38 19.78 6.62
C ASP A 271 24.66 19.93 5.11
N LYS A 272 23.62 19.99 4.30
CA LYS A 272 23.65 20.28 2.86
C LYS A 272 22.95 21.61 2.56
N ALA A 273 22.97 22.52 3.56
CA ALA A 273 22.36 23.85 3.49
C ALA A 273 22.83 24.65 2.26
N ASP A 274 24.08 24.47 1.81
CA ASP A 274 24.58 25.10 0.59
C ASP A 274 23.86 24.61 -0.67
N LEU A 275 23.43 23.36 -0.70
CA LEU A 275 22.66 22.79 -1.81
C LEU A 275 21.20 23.26 -1.77
N LEU A 276 20.61 23.39 -0.58
CA LEU A 276 19.29 23.96 -0.37
C LEU A 276 19.28 25.48 -0.44
N ALA A 277 20.34 26.15 0.03
CA ALA A 277 20.52 27.60 -0.09
C ALA A 277 20.70 28.03 -1.55
N SER A 278 21.21 27.13 -2.41
CA SER A 278 21.15 27.36 -3.86
C SER A 278 19.71 27.34 -4.42
N LEU A 279 18.74 26.84 -3.62
CA LEU A 279 17.33 26.71 -3.98
C LEU A 279 16.43 27.76 -3.29
N ALA A 280 16.83 28.33 -2.14
CA ALA A 280 16.10 29.42 -1.49
C ALA A 280 16.88 30.11 -0.37
N GLN A 281 16.58 31.41 -0.14
CA GLN A 281 17.22 32.24 0.90
C GLN A 281 16.48 32.16 2.27
N ASP A 282 15.32 31.53 2.36
CA ASP A 282 14.59 31.24 3.60
C ASP A 282 13.72 29.97 3.48
N ASP A 283 13.31 29.38 4.63
CA ASP A 283 12.58 28.11 4.71
C ASP A 283 11.19 28.11 4.03
N ALA A 284 10.48 29.23 4.08
CA ALA A 284 9.17 29.34 3.43
C ALA A 284 9.32 29.40 1.90
N MET A 285 10.37 30.06 1.43
CA MET A 285 10.72 30.13 0.01
C MET A 285 11.24 28.77 -0.51
N ALA A 286 11.93 27.99 0.33
CA ALA A 286 12.38 26.63 0.00
C ALA A 286 11.20 25.67 -0.22
N LEU A 287 10.12 25.75 0.59
CA LEU A 287 8.90 24.95 0.41
C LEU A 287 8.14 25.35 -0.85
N SER A 288 7.95 26.66 -1.07
CA SER A 288 7.27 27.14 -2.28
C SER A 288 8.06 26.75 -3.53
N HIS A 289 9.40 26.74 -3.43
CA HIS A 289 10.28 26.32 -4.53
C HIS A 289 10.18 24.81 -4.80
N LEU A 290 10.21 23.94 -3.78
CA LEU A 290 10.00 22.50 -3.95
C LEU A 290 8.65 22.21 -4.64
N ARG A 291 7.59 22.93 -4.26
CA ARG A 291 6.28 22.80 -4.88
C ARG A 291 6.22 23.27 -6.34
N SER A 292 7.10 24.19 -6.74
CA SER A 292 7.19 24.70 -8.10
C SER A 292 8.05 23.85 -9.04
N LEU A 293 8.92 22.97 -8.51
CA LEU A 293 9.73 22.08 -9.31
C LEU A 293 8.89 21.04 -10.05
N SER A 294 9.34 20.60 -11.20
CA SER A 294 8.77 19.39 -11.83
C SER A 294 9.15 18.15 -11.01
N ASP A 295 8.40 17.06 -11.16
CA ASP A 295 8.73 15.81 -10.48
C ASP A 295 10.10 15.24 -10.91
N PHE A 296 10.51 15.50 -12.16
CA PHE A 296 11.85 15.12 -12.62
C PHE A 296 12.96 15.98 -12.01
N ASP A 297 12.71 17.28 -11.74
CA ASP A 297 13.67 18.11 -11.04
C ASP A 297 13.76 17.74 -9.57
N CYS A 298 12.64 17.35 -8.95
CA CYS A 298 12.63 16.75 -7.61
C CYS A 298 13.41 15.42 -7.57
N LEU A 299 13.30 14.59 -8.60
CA LEU A 299 14.05 13.34 -8.72
C LEU A 299 15.56 13.61 -8.79
N ASP A 300 15.98 14.52 -9.67
CA ASP A 300 17.39 14.92 -9.82
C ASP A 300 17.95 15.51 -8.51
N LEU A 301 17.13 16.30 -7.81
CA LEU A 301 17.49 16.87 -6.50
C LEU A 301 17.63 15.79 -5.44
N LEU A 302 16.69 14.82 -5.40
CA LEU A 302 16.74 13.72 -4.45
C LEU A 302 18.00 12.86 -4.61
N GLU A 303 18.44 12.59 -5.85
CA GLU A 303 19.73 11.92 -6.12
C GLU A 303 20.91 12.71 -5.54
N LYS A 304 20.93 14.03 -5.78
CA LYS A 304 22.01 14.90 -5.29
C LYS A 304 22.07 14.96 -3.77
N VAL A 305 20.92 15.07 -3.13
CA VAL A 305 20.80 15.19 -1.66
C VAL A 305 21.18 13.89 -0.96
N THR A 306 20.67 12.76 -1.44
CA THR A 306 20.85 11.46 -0.79
C THR A 306 22.11 10.73 -1.22
N GLY A 307 22.63 11.01 -2.42
CA GLY A 307 23.68 10.23 -3.07
C GLY A 307 23.20 8.87 -3.60
N LEU A 308 21.91 8.61 -3.52
CA LEU A 308 21.28 7.41 -4.10
C LEU A 308 21.04 7.62 -5.60
N THR A 309 20.92 6.53 -6.35
CA THR A 309 20.68 6.58 -7.80
C THR A 309 19.26 6.13 -8.11
N ALA A 310 18.50 6.96 -8.83
CA ALA A 310 17.19 6.62 -9.32
C ALA A 310 17.26 5.55 -10.42
N PRO A 311 16.26 4.66 -10.53
CA PRO A 311 16.19 3.69 -11.61
C PRO A 311 16.23 4.37 -12.98
N ASP A 312 17.03 3.82 -13.90
CA ASP A 312 17.17 4.35 -15.28
C ASP A 312 15.83 4.45 -16.01
N GLN A 313 14.89 3.55 -15.71
CA GLN A 313 13.53 3.57 -16.25
C GLN A 313 12.79 4.87 -15.93
N LEU A 314 12.97 5.42 -14.73
CA LEU A 314 12.36 6.69 -14.32
C LEU A 314 13.11 7.89 -14.94
N LYS A 315 14.44 7.89 -14.87
CA LYS A 315 15.26 8.98 -15.44
C LYS A 315 15.03 9.14 -16.95
N ASN A 316 14.93 8.05 -17.66
CA ASN A 316 14.71 8.05 -19.10
C ASN A 316 13.34 8.59 -19.53
N LEU A 317 12.35 8.68 -18.61
CA LEU A 317 11.05 9.27 -18.91
C LEU A 317 11.14 10.79 -19.13
N LYS A 318 12.09 11.48 -18.50
CA LYS A 318 12.28 12.93 -18.62
C LYS A 318 12.38 13.41 -20.08
N ASN A 319 12.99 12.61 -20.93
CA ASN A 319 13.26 12.95 -22.33
C ASN A 319 12.32 12.26 -23.33
N LYS A 320 11.28 11.55 -22.82
CA LYS A 320 10.30 10.88 -23.69
C LYS A 320 9.09 11.75 -23.92
N GLN A 321 8.68 11.83 -25.19
CA GLN A 321 7.40 12.43 -25.53
C GLN A 321 6.25 11.54 -25.03
N ALA A 322 5.22 12.14 -24.43
CA ALA A 322 4.01 11.45 -24.05
C ALA A 322 3.38 10.81 -25.30
N ARG A 323 3.19 9.49 -25.27
CA ARG A 323 2.62 8.72 -26.38
C ARG A 323 1.10 8.75 -26.39
N PHE A 324 0.49 8.78 -25.21
CA PHE A 324 -0.94 8.81 -25.01
C PHE A 324 -1.29 10.04 -24.17
N THR A 325 -2.16 10.88 -24.67
CA THR A 325 -2.54 12.16 -24.08
C THR A 325 -4.04 12.29 -23.87
N ASP A 326 -4.79 11.21 -24.18
CA ASP A 326 -6.24 11.21 -24.04
C ASP A 326 -6.61 11.26 -22.54
N SER A 327 -7.60 12.08 -22.23
CA SER A 327 -8.26 12.15 -20.93
C SER A 327 -9.76 12.10 -21.14
N LEU A 328 -10.49 11.41 -20.29
CA LEU A 328 -11.93 11.31 -20.40
C LEU A 328 -12.61 11.31 -19.02
N PRO A 329 -13.87 11.75 -18.94
CA PRO A 329 -14.69 11.60 -17.77
C PRO A 329 -14.89 10.12 -17.40
N LEU A 330 -15.08 9.87 -16.12
CA LEU A 330 -15.31 8.50 -15.61
C LEU A 330 -16.51 7.81 -16.29
N SER A 331 -17.57 8.58 -16.62
CA SER A 331 -18.75 8.09 -17.33
C SER A 331 -18.47 7.46 -18.69
N ASP A 332 -17.42 7.92 -19.36
CA ASP A 332 -17.13 7.57 -20.75
C ASP A 332 -16.19 6.36 -20.88
N MET A 333 -15.66 5.86 -19.75
CA MET A 333 -14.73 4.72 -19.72
C MET A 333 -15.31 3.47 -20.38
N ARG A 334 -16.61 3.22 -20.20
CA ARG A 334 -17.31 2.05 -20.76
C ARG A 334 -17.29 2.05 -22.30
N ASP A 335 -17.49 3.22 -22.88
CA ASP A 335 -17.58 3.36 -24.34
C ASP A 335 -16.19 3.48 -25.00
N TYR A 336 -15.19 3.90 -24.22
CA TYR A 336 -13.80 3.96 -24.66
C TYR A 336 -13.17 2.57 -24.83
N VAL A 337 -13.57 1.59 -24.02
CA VAL A 337 -13.12 0.19 -24.10
C VAL A 337 -13.79 -0.52 -25.24
#